data_45664bd96abbf57a43b9f1ca3b34ed05
#
_entry.id   45664bd96abbf57a43b9f1ca3b34ed05
#
_cell.length_a   1.000
_cell.length_b   1.000
_cell.length_c   1.000
_cell.angle_alpha   90.00
_cell.angle_beta   90.00
_cell.angle_gamma   90.00
#
_symmetry.space_group_name_H-M   'P 1'
#
loop_
_entity.id
_entity.type
_entity.pdbx_description
1 polymer ?
#
loop_
_entity_poly.entity_id
_entity_poly.type
_entity_poly.pdbx_seq_one_letter_code
_entity_poly.pdbx_strand_id
1 'polypeptide(L)'
;MRSSETMLLLTILVPLAAVIGIVAAGRYPNLREAVSLSAALVLIYLTYNLYRLTESGLTVSWEGLQILPGLALFFNIEPLGLLFSLIGSFLWLITTLYAIGYMRGHQEENQTRFYVCFAIAISSVMGIAYAGNLFTLFIFYEILTLSTYPLVTHAGTEKAKLGGRVYLGILLTTSILFLLLAIIGTWYTAGTVDFRAGGVFDQSQKFAAAVLLPLYIFGIGKAAIMPFHRWLPAAMVAPTPVSALLHAVAVVKAGVFSVLKVCTYIFGFDLLGQLPTTEFLLYLAGASVIIASLVAMRQDNLKARLAYSTVSQLSYITVGALLANSAGALGGAMHIGMHAFGKITLFFCAGAIMVASHKTEISDMHGLGRRMPVTMAAFFIGSLSIIGLPPGGGTWSKWYLMIATIEADKLILMVVLMASSLLNIAYLLPIPIKGFLYPDPDAQGADKKVREAPLPSLIALSLTALGCIVLFVYPQPLYELATHFLEAAGLHGR
;
A
#
# COMPACT_ATOMS: atom_id res chain seq x y z
N MET A 1 -17.38 0.61 -27.14
CA MET A 1 -17.84 0.12 -25.83
C MET A 1 -17.29 -1.28 -25.52
N ARG A 2 -17.59 -2.34 -26.27
CA ARG A 2 -17.07 -3.70 -25.97
C ARG A 2 -15.54 -3.81 -25.82
N SER A 3 -14.75 -3.02 -26.57
CA SER A 3 -13.28 -3.06 -26.48
C SER A 3 -12.73 -2.52 -25.15
N SER A 4 -13.30 -1.46 -24.60
CA SER A 4 -12.88 -0.85 -23.33
C SER A 4 -13.29 -1.69 -22.12
N GLU A 5 -14.50 -2.27 -22.14
CA GLU A 5 -14.97 -3.23 -21.14
C GLU A 5 -14.08 -4.49 -21.09
N THR A 6 -13.73 -5.01 -22.30
CA THR A 6 -12.79 -6.14 -22.40
C THR A 6 -11.42 -5.77 -21.83
N MET A 7 -10.93 -4.56 -22.09
CA MET A 7 -9.64 -4.08 -21.55
C MET A 7 -9.68 -4.01 -20.02
N LEU A 8 -10.78 -3.51 -19.43
CA LEU A 8 -10.99 -3.50 -17.99
C LEU A 8 -10.91 -4.92 -17.41
N LEU A 9 -11.65 -5.87 -17.97
CA LEU A 9 -11.62 -7.26 -17.50
C LEU A 9 -10.25 -7.91 -17.67
N LEU A 10 -9.53 -7.61 -18.76
CA LEU A 10 -8.19 -8.13 -18.99
C LEU A 10 -7.20 -7.69 -17.91
N THR A 11 -7.36 -6.52 -17.28
CA THR A 11 -6.48 -6.11 -16.17
C THR A 11 -6.58 -7.06 -14.97
N ILE A 12 -7.74 -7.66 -14.73
CA ILE A 12 -7.96 -8.64 -13.67
C ILE A 12 -7.55 -10.04 -14.14
N LEU A 13 -7.85 -10.39 -15.40
CA LEU A 13 -7.65 -11.73 -15.93
C LEU A 13 -6.19 -12.01 -16.34
N VAL A 14 -5.41 -11.05 -16.77
CA VAL A 14 -4.00 -11.23 -17.19
C VAL A 14 -3.14 -11.78 -16.05
N PRO A 15 -3.17 -11.23 -14.82
CA PRO A 15 -2.42 -11.85 -13.72
C PRO A 15 -2.92 -13.26 -13.38
N LEU A 16 -4.22 -13.55 -13.51
CA LEU A 16 -4.77 -14.90 -13.31
C LEU A 16 -4.32 -15.87 -14.42
N ALA A 17 -4.31 -15.42 -15.66
CA ALA A 17 -3.79 -16.23 -16.78
C ALA A 17 -2.28 -16.52 -16.60
N ALA A 18 -1.52 -15.57 -16.07
CA ALA A 18 -0.12 -15.77 -15.73
C ALA A 18 0.09 -16.90 -14.72
N VAL A 19 -0.86 -17.14 -13.79
CA VAL A 19 -0.79 -18.28 -12.85
C VAL A 19 -0.65 -19.60 -13.59
N ILE A 20 -1.42 -19.80 -14.66
CA ILE A 20 -1.37 -21.03 -15.46
C ILE A 20 0.03 -21.19 -16.09
N GLY A 21 0.55 -20.12 -16.70
CA GLY A 21 1.88 -20.11 -17.29
C GLY A 21 3.00 -20.33 -16.26
N ILE A 22 2.89 -19.70 -15.07
CA ILE A 22 3.85 -19.87 -13.96
C ILE A 22 3.88 -21.32 -13.48
N VAL A 23 2.72 -21.95 -13.31
CA VAL A 23 2.62 -23.36 -12.88
C VAL A 23 3.21 -24.28 -13.96
N ALA A 24 2.84 -24.09 -15.23
CA ALA A 24 3.36 -24.87 -16.35
C ALA A 24 4.89 -24.74 -16.49
N ALA A 25 5.42 -23.54 -16.26
CA ALA A 25 6.86 -23.24 -16.28
C ALA A 25 7.58 -23.54 -14.95
N GLY A 26 6.92 -24.15 -13.96
CA GLY A 26 7.42 -24.28 -12.59
C GLY A 26 8.79 -24.97 -12.46
N ARG A 27 9.12 -25.87 -13.39
CA ARG A 27 10.42 -26.58 -13.46
C ARG A 27 11.54 -25.74 -14.11
N TYR A 28 11.19 -24.66 -14.82
CA TYR A 28 12.12 -23.82 -15.58
C TYR A 28 12.14 -22.40 -15.01
N PRO A 29 13.05 -22.08 -14.07
CA PRO A 29 13.04 -20.79 -13.36
C PRO A 29 13.00 -19.58 -14.28
N ASN A 30 13.84 -19.57 -15.34
CA ASN A 30 13.90 -18.44 -16.28
C ASN A 30 12.57 -18.24 -17.03
N LEU A 31 11.90 -19.33 -17.43
CA LEU A 31 10.63 -19.25 -18.13
C LEU A 31 9.51 -18.78 -17.20
N ARG A 32 9.46 -19.32 -15.97
CA ARG A 32 8.51 -18.92 -14.94
C ARG A 32 8.58 -17.41 -14.64
N GLU A 33 9.79 -16.90 -14.49
CA GLU A 33 10.03 -15.47 -14.22
C GLU A 33 9.73 -14.61 -15.45
N ALA A 34 10.05 -15.10 -16.66
CA ALA A 34 9.70 -14.42 -17.90
C ALA A 34 8.17 -14.29 -18.07
N VAL A 35 7.40 -15.33 -17.73
CA VAL A 35 5.93 -15.27 -17.72
C VAL A 35 5.44 -14.16 -16.77
N SER A 36 6.00 -14.08 -15.55
CA SER A 36 5.62 -13.07 -14.59
C SER A 36 5.95 -11.65 -15.06
N LEU A 37 7.15 -11.44 -15.62
CA LEU A 37 7.59 -10.15 -16.17
C LEU A 37 6.74 -9.74 -17.38
N SER A 38 6.47 -10.67 -18.31
CA SER A 38 5.63 -10.40 -19.48
C SER A 38 4.20 -10.03 -19.09
N ALA A 39 3.61 -10.74 -18.12
CA ALA A 39 2.29 -10.41 -17.60
C ALA A 39 2.25 -9.04 -16.94
N ALA A 40 3.30 -8.66 -16.19
CA ALA A 40 3.40 -7.35 -15.60
C ALA A 40 3.49 -6.24 -16.65
N LEU A 41 4.27 -6.44 -17.73
CA LEU A 41 4.35 -5.49 -18.85
C LEU A 41 3.00 -5.34 -19.57
N VAL A 42 2.30 -6.44 -19.82
CA VAL A 42 0.95 -6.42 -20.40
C VAL A 42 -0.01 -5.66 -19.48
N LEU A 43 0.06 -5.89 -18.17
CA LEU A 43 -0.79 -5.19 -17.21
C LEU A 43 -0.53 -3.69 -17.20
N ILE A 44 0.73 -3.25 -17.24
CA ILE A 44 1.09 -1.82 -17.36
C ILE A 44 0.50 -1.23 -18.64
N TYR A 45 0.63 -1.92 -19.77
CA TYR A 45 0.07 -1.49 -21.03
C TYR A 45 -1.46 -1.30 -20.95
N LEU A 46 -2.16 -2.27 -20.35
CA LEU A 46 -3.63 -2.21 -20.20
C LEU A 46 -4.05 -1.06 -19.27
N THR A 47 -3.43 -0.94 -18.11
CA THR A 47 -3.76 0.13 -17.14
C THR A 47 -3.46 1.53 -17.69
N TYR A 48 -2.36 1.68 -18.44
CA TYR A 48 -2.03 2.94 -19.09
C TYR A 48 -3.05 3.30 -20.19
N ASN A 49 -3.50 2.33 -21.01
CA ASN A 49 -4.52 2.61 -22.01
C ASN A 49 -5.88 2.95 -21.39
N LEU A 50 -6.26 2.31 -20.27
CA LEU A 50 -7.45 2.68 -19.52
C LEU A 50 -7.36 4.12 -18.98
N TYR A 51 -6.20 4.51 -18.47
CA TYR A 51 -5.94 5.89 -18.07
C TYR A 51 -6.14 6.87 -19.24
N ARG A 52 -5.56 6.58 -20.44
CA ARG A 52 -5.73 7.41 -21.64
C ARG A 52 -7.19 7.50 -22.09
N LEU A 53 -7.96 6.41 -22.00
CA LEU A 53 -9.38 6.41 -22.32
C LEU A 53 -10.18 7.30 -21.36
N THR A 54 -9.87 7.26 -20.08
CA THR A 54 -10.54 8.09 -19.07
C THR A 54 -10.20 9.57 -19.26
N GLU A 55 -8.94 9.91 -19.58
CA GLU A 55 -8.56 11.29 -19.93
C GLU A 55 -9.31 11.83 -21.14
N SER A 56 -9.69 10.96 -22.08
CA SER A 56 -10.53 11.37 -23.22
C SER A 56 -12.02 11.56 -22.89
N GLY A 57 -12.40 11.44 -21.61
CA GLY A 57 -13.77 11.61 -21.13
C GLY A 57 -14.65 10.37 -21.26
N LEU A 58 -14.09 9.21 -21.61
CA LEU A 58 -14.85 7.96 -21.70
C LEU A 58 -15.01 7.33 -20.31
N THR A 59 -16.25 7.06 -19.93
CA THR A 59 -16.56 6.23 -18.76
C THR A 59 -16.52 4.76 -19.15
N VAL A 60 -15.78 3.96 -18.40
CA VAL A 60 -15.65 2.51 -18.65
C VAL A 60 -16.16 1.77 -17.42
N SER A 61 -17.24 1.02 -17.58
CA SER A 61 -17.81 0.19 -16.54
C SER A 61 -18.22 -1.17 -17.11
N TRP A 62 -18.30 -2.16 -16.25
CA TRP A 62 -18.76 -3.49 -16.59
C TRP A 62 -19.60 -4.04 -15.44
N GLU A 63 -20.82 -4.41 -15.75
CA GLU A 63 -21.74 -5.10 -14.83
C GLU A 63 -21.79 -6.58 -15.21
N GLY A 64 -21.46 -7.42 -14.25
CA GLY A 64 -21.37 -8.85 -14.43
C GLY A 64 -22.54 -9.61 -13.82
N LEU A 65 -22.24 -10.80 -13.31
CA LEU A 65 -23.22 -11.70 -12.73
C LEU A 65 -23.93 -11.05 -11.52
N GLN A 66 -25.24 -10.96 -11.59
CA GLN A 66 -26.07 -10.61 -10.46
C GLN A 66 -26.20 -11.83 -9.53
N ILE A 67 -25.63 -11.72 -8.32
CA ILE A 67 -25.58 -12.82 -7.33
C ILE A 67 -26.86 -12.83 -6.49
N LEU A 68 -27.34 -11.65 -6.10
CA LEU A 68 -28.60 -11.43 -5.41
C LEU A 68 -29.30 -10.21 -6.03
N PRO A 69 -30.63 -10.05 -5.89
CA PRO A 69 -31.30 -8.84 -6.36
C PRO A 69 -30.64 -7.58 -5.79
N GLY A 70 -30.12 -6.72 -6.67
CA GLY A 70 -29.40 -5.50 -6.30
C GLY A 70 -27.94 -5.69 -5.87
N LEU A 71 -27.37 -6.91 -5.96
CA LEU A 71 -25.97 -7.22 -5.68
C LEU A 71 -25.31 -7.90 -6.88
N ALA A 72 -24.69 -7.12 -7.74
CA ALA A 72 -23.91 -7.60 -8.89
C ALA A 72 -22.41 -7.42 -8.67
N LEU A 73 -21.63 -8.25 -9.35
CA LEU A 73 -20.23 -7.92 -9.58
C LEU A 73 -20.18 -6.73 -10.52
N PHE A 74 -19.75 -5.59 -10.01
CA PHE A 74 -19.72 -4.34 -10.76
C PHE A 74 -18.34 -3.70 -10.69
N PHE A 75 -17.78 -3.45 -11.86
CA PHE A 75 -16.51 -2.73 -12.01
C PHE A 75 -16.77 -1.40 -12.70
N ASN A 76 -16.14 -0.36 -12.18
CA ASN A 76 -16.19 0.99 -12.71
C ASN A 76 -14.81 1.64 -12.60
N ILE A 77 -14.35 2.25 -13.69
CA ILE A 77 -13.10 2.98 -13.68
C ILE A 77 -13.33 4.37 -13.16
N GLU A 78 -12.63 4.71 -12.09
CA GLU A 78 -12.60 6.04 -11.51
C GLU A 78 -11.15 6.48 -11.25
N PRO A 79 -10.87 7.79 -11.12
CA PRO A 79 -9.49 8.29 -11.02
C PRO A 79 -8.71 7.73 -9.84
N LEU A 80 -9.33 7.52 -8.66
CA LEU A 80 -8.66 6.91 -7.50
C LEU A 80 -8.28 5.45 -7.79
N GLY A 81 -9.15 4.70 -8.46
CA GLY A 81 -8.88 3.33 -8.91
C GLY A 81 -7.75 3.26 -9.92
N LEU A 82 -7.71 4.21 -10.89
CA LEU A 82 -6.60 4.33 -11.84
C LEU A 82 -5.27 4.64 -11.17
N LEU A 83 -5.26 5.57 -10.22
CA LEU A 83 -4.07 5.89 -9.42
C LEU A 83 -3.52 4.63 -8.75
N PHE A 84 -4.38 3.85 -8.09
CA PHE A 84 -3.96 2.63 -7.39
C PHE A 84 -3.51 1.54 -8.35
N SER A 85 -4.20 1.32 -9.46
CA SER A 85 -3.87 0.29 -10.44
C SER A 85 -2.59 0.58 -11.22
N LEU A 86 -2.33 1.85 -11.60
CA LEU A 86 -1.07 2.27 -12.24
C LEU A 86 0.12 2.03 -11.32
N ILE A 87 0.02 2.40 -10.04
CA ILE A 87 1.07 2.13 -9.05
C ILE A 87 1.26 0.62 -8.87
N GLY A 88 0.16 -0.13 -8.71
CA GLY A 88 0.19 -1.57 -8.49
C GLY A 88 0.82 -2.33 -9.65
N SER A 89 0.44 -2.02 -10.89
CA SER A 89 0.98 -2.66 -12.10
C SER A 89 2.47 -2.37 -12.29
N PHE A 90 2.89 -1.11 -12.13
CA PHE A 90 4.29 -0.72 -12.25
C PHE A 90 5.16 -1.39 -11.16
N LEU A 91 4.72 -1.32 -9.92
CA LEU A 91 5.47 -1.90 -8.80
C LEU A 91 5.46 -3.44 -8.83
N TRP A 92 4.47 -4.08 -9.48
CA TRP A 92 4.54 -5.52 -9.72
C TRP A 92 5.74 -5.91 -10.59
N LEU A 93 5.97 -5.19 -11.70
CA LEU A 93 7.13 -5.41 -12.57
C LEU A 93 8.43 -5.28 -11.78
N ILE A 94 8.59 -4.18 -11.06
CA ILE A 94 9.81 -3.88 -10.30
C ILE A 94 10.02 -4.87 -9.15
N THR A 95 8.95 -5.27 -8.45
CA THR A 95 9.03 -6.27 -7.37
C THR A 95 9.35 -7.66 -7.92
N THR A 96 8.85 -8.00 -9.10
CA THR A 96 9.21 -9.27 -9.77
C THR A 96 10.71 -9.29 -10.11
N LEU A 97 11.23 -8.19 -10.67
CA LEU A 97 12.67 -8.05 -10.93
C LEU A 97 13.51 -8.17 -9.65
N TYR A 98 13.08 -7.49 -8.58
CA TYR A 98 13.71 -7.60 -7.26
C TYR A 98 13.67 -9.03 -6.72
N ALA A 99 12.51 -9.70 -6.82
CA ALA A 99 12.30 -11.05 -6.33
C ALA A 99 13.21 -12.07 -7.02
N ILE A 100 13.50 -11.92 -8.33
CA ILE A 100 14.45 -12.77 -9.05
C ILE A 100 15.82 -12.75 -8.37
N GLY A 101 16.35 -11.57 -8.09
CA GLY A 101 17.63 -11.41 -7.42
C GLY A 101 17.62 -11.95 -5.98
N TYR A 102 16.59 -11.60 -5.22
CA TYR A 102 16.45 -12.02 -3.83
C TYR A 102 16.26 -13.53 -3.66
N MET A 103 15.27 -14.11 -4.34
CA MET A 103 14.88 -15.52 -4.19
C MET A 103 16.00 -16.48 -4.65
N ARG A 104 16.71 -16.11 -5.71
CA ARG A 104 17.88 -16.87 -6.19
C ARG A 104 19.10 -16.64 -5.29
N GLY A 105 19.37 -15.40 -4.90
CA GLY A 105 20.52 -15.04 -4.04
C GLY A 105 20.43 -15.64 -2.63
N HIS A 106 19.22 -15.75 -2.09
CA HIS A 106 18.96 -16.37 -0.78
C HIS A 106 18.61 -17.87 -0.86
N GLN A 107 18.55 -18.45 -2.07
CA GLN A 107 18.22 -19.87 -2.32
C GLN A 107 16.85 -20.26 -1.71
N GLU A 108 15.86 -19.38 -1.81
CA GLU A 108 14.51 -19.63 -1.28
C GLU A 108 13.86 -20.83 -1.98
N GLU A 109 13.22 -21.68 -1.19
CA GLU A 109 12.45 -22.81 -1.69
C GLU A 109 11.05 -22.38 -2.20
N ASN A 110 10.33 -23.31 -2.85
CA ASN A 110 8.93 -23.11 -3.27
C ASN A 110 8.65 -21.81 -4.05
N GLN A 111 9.60 -21.36 -4.87
CA GLN A 111 9.50 -20.10 -5.61
C GLN A 111 8.29 -20.07 -6.55
N THR A 112 7.86 -21.21 -7.15
CA THR A 112 6.67 -21.26 -8.00
C THR A 112 5.42 -20.84 -7.23
N ARG A 113 5.23 -21.35 -6.00
CA ARG A 113 4.14 -20.94 -5.11
C ARG A 113 4.17 -19.45 -4.83
N PHE A 114 5.36 -18.88 -4.62
CA PHE A 114 5.53 -17.44 -4.41
C PHE A 114 4.99 -16.66 -5.62
N TYR A 115 5.44 -16.94 -6.85
CA TYR A 115 4.99 -16.20 -8.04
C TYR A 115 3.51 -16.39 -8.34
N VAL A 116 2.95 -17.59 -8.11
CA VAL A 116 1.51 -17.87 -8.24
C VAL A 116 0.70 -16.98 -7.28
N CYS A 117 1.00 -17.03 -5.99
CA CYS A 117 0.27 -16.25 -4.99
C CYS A 117 0.44 -14.74 -5.22
N PHE A 118 1.62 -14.32 -5.71
CA PHE A 118 1.86 -12.94 -6.06
C PHE A 118 0.97 -12.48 -7.22
N ALA A 119 0.85 -13.27 -8.29
CA ALA A 119 -0.02 -12.95 -9.43
C ALA A 119 -1.51 -12.88 -9.02
N ILE A 120 -1.99 -13.81 -8.17
CA ILE A 120 -3.36 -13.75 -7.63
C ILE A 120 -3.57 -12.49 -6.78
N ALA A 121 -2.59 -12.12 -5.97
CA ALA A 121 -2.66 -10.90 -5.16
C ALA A 121 -2.78 -9.64 -6.04
N ILE A 122 -2.03 -9.55 -7.13
CA ILE A 122 -2.11 -8.43 -8.07
C ILE A 122 -3.46 -8.39 -8.81
N SER A 123 -3.97 -9.55 -9.24
CA SER A 123 -5.34 -9.62 -9.79
C SER A 123 -6.37 -9.06 -8.80
N SER A 124 -6.23 -9.43 -7.52
CA SER A 124 -7.12 -8.93 -6.47
C SER A 124 -6.99 -7.42 -6.26
N VAL A 125 -5.79 -6.87 -6.38
CA VAL A 125 -5.54 -5.42 -6.33
C VAL A 125 -6.27 -4.71 -7.47
N MET A 126 -6.24 -5.26 -8.70
CA MET A 126 -6.99 -4.69 -9.84
C MET A 126 -8.50 -4.76 -9.59
N GLY A 127 -9.00 -5.89 -9.04
CA GLY A 127 -10.41 -6.02 -8.68
C GLY A 127 -10.86 -5.03 -7.61
N ILE A 128 -10.03 -4.74 -6.60
CA ILE A 128 -10.30 -3.71 -5.57
C ILE A 128 -10.27 -2.31 -6.20
N ALA A 129 -9.25 -2.02 -7.02
CA ALA A 129 -9.06 -0.71 -7.64
C ALA A 129 -10.27 -0.30 -8.49
N TYR A 130 -10.83 -1.25 -9.24
CA TYR A 130 -11.95 -1.00 -10.15
C TYR A 130 -13.31 -1.40 -9.59
N ALA A 131 -13.41 -1.81 -8.32
CA ALA A 131 -14.69 -2.13 -7.71
C ALA A 131 -15.66 -0.94 -7.79
N GLY A 132 -16.83 -1.14 -8.42
CA GLY A 132 -17.89 -0.14 -8.54
C GLY A 132 -18.86 -0.14 -7.37
N ASN A 133 -18.79 -1.17 -6.50
CA ASN A 133 -19.59 -1.27 -5.28
C ASN A 133 -18.83 -1.98 -4.15
N LEU A 134 -19.37 -1.87 -2.93
CA LEU A 134 -18.80 -2.47 -1.72
C LEU A 134 -18.73 -3.99 -1.77
N PHE A 135 -19.68 -4.64 -2.46
CA PHE A 135 -19.73 -6.09 -2.59
C PHE A 135 -18.56 -6.61 -3.43
N THR A 136 -18.32 -6.02 -4.60
CA THR A 136 -17.17 -6.35 -5.46
C THR A 136 -15.87 -6.07 -4.73
N LEU A 137 -15.76 -4.93 -4.04
CA LEU A 137 -14.61 -4.59 -3.24
C LEU A 137 -14.35 -5.66 -2.18
N PHE A 138 -15.37 -6.11 -1.43
CA PHE A 138 -15.22 -7.10 -0.38
C PHE A 138 -14.73 -8.45 -0.90
N ILE A 139 -15.25 -8.93 -2.04
CA ILE A 139 -14.81 -10.20 -2.63
C ILE A 139 -13.31 -10.16 -2.93
N PHE A 140 -12.85 -9.15 -3.66
CA PHE A 140 -11.43 -9.06 -4.01
C PHE A 140 -10.54 -8.73 -2.81
N TYR A 141 -11.09 -8.04 -1.81
CA TYR A 141 -10.43 -7.81 -0.54
C TYR A 141 -10.15 -9.12 0.20
N GLU A 142 -11.08 -10.07 0.21
CA GLU A 142 -10.87 -11.39 0.83
C GLU A 142 -9.95 -12.28 -0.01
N ILE A 143 -10.09 -12.29 -1.34
CA ILE A 143 -9.17 -13.03 -2.21
C ILE A 143 -7.72 -12.54 -1.96
N LEU A 144 -7.51 -11.24 -1.78
CA LEU A 144 -6.20 -10.68 -1.45
C LEU A 144 -5.69 -11.20 -0.09
N THR A 145 -6.54 -11.29 0.94
CA THR A 145 -6.16 -11.86 2.24
C THR A 145 -5.70 -13.31 2.10
N LEU A 146 -6.51 -14.12 1.43
CA LEU A 146 -6.28 -15.55 1.28
C LEU A 146 -5.05 -15.85 0.40
N SER A 147 -4.86 -15.12 -0.69
CA SER A 147 -3.72 -15.30 -1.61
C SER A 147 -2.37 -14.90 -1.00
N THR A 148 -2.38 -13.97 -0.05
CA THR A 148 -1.15 -13.50 0.61
C THR A 148 -0.80 -14.31 1.88
N TYR A 149 -1.71 -15.08 2.44
CA TYR A 149 -1.42 -15.96 3.58
C TYR A 149 -0.29 -16.98 3.31
N PRO A 150 -0.28 -17.73 2.16
CA PRO A 150 0.83 -18.64 1.85
C PRO A 150 2.17 -17.92 1.64
N LEU A 151 2.13 -16.62 1.29
CA LEU A 151 3.34 -15.79 1.19
C LEU A 151 3.89 -15.43 2.57
N VAL A 152 3.03 -15.09 3.53
CA VAL A 152 3.45 -14.80 4.91
C VAL A 152 4.04 -16.04 5.58
N THR A 153 3.46 -17.21 5.34
CA THR A 153 3.94 -18.49 5.89
C THR A 153 4.98 -19.19 5.02
N HIS A 154 5.58 -18.50 4.06
CA HIS A 154 6.43 -19.08 3.00
C HIS A 154 7.55 -19.98 3.53
N ALA A 155 8.26 -19.54 4.57
CA ALA A 155 9.38 -20.28 5.17
C ALA A 155 8.98 -21.58 5.88
N GLY A 156 7.68 -21.82 6.15
CA GLY A 156 7.18 -23.03 6.79
C GLY A 156 7.59 -23.24 8.25
N THR A 157 8.41 -22.36 8.83
CA THR A 157 8.87 -22.46 10.22
C THR A 157 7.73 -22.20 11.22
N GLU A 158 7.86 -22.66 12.46
CA GLU A 158 6.85 -22.40 13.51
C GLU A 158 6.64 -20.90 13.75
N LYS A 159 7.71 -20.11 13.66
CA LYS A 159 7.63 -18.64 13.74
C LYS A 159 6.80 -18.07 12.57
N ALA A 160 7.01 -18.57 11.36
CA ALA A 160 6.25 -18.16 10.18
C ALA A 160 4.78 -18.57 10.27
N LYS A 161 4.48 -19.77 10.76
CA LYS A 161 3.10 -20.23 10.98
C LYS A 161 2.38 -19.39 12.04
N LEU A 162 3.07 -19.05 13.15
CA LEU A 162 2.52 -18.19 14.18
C LEU A 162 2.24 -16.78 13.65
N GLY A 163 3.19 -16.18 12.92
CA GLY A 163 2.98 -14.90 12.26
C GLY A 163 1.81 -14.92 11.27
N GLY A 164 1.69 -16.00 10.49
CA GLY A 164 0.56 -16.23 9.58
C GLY A 164 -0.79 -16.37 10.30
N ARG A 165 -0.84 -17.04 11.45
CA ARG A 165 -2.08 -17.12 12.26
C ARG A 165 -2.52 -15.75 12.77
N VAL A 166 -1.58 -14.94 13.24
CA VAL A 166 -1.88 -13.56 13.68
C VAL A 166 -2.35 -12.72 12.49
N TYR A 167 -1.67 -12.83 11.33
CA TYR A 167 -2.02 -12.17 10.10
C TYR A 167 -3.45 -12.50 9.67
N LEU A 168 -3.73 -13.78 9.46
CA LEU A 168 -5.04 -14.25 8.96
C LEU A 168 -6.15 -13.99 9.99
N GLY A 169 -5.87 -14.28 11.27
CA GLY A 169 -6.83 -14.11 12.36
C GLY A 169 -7.32 -12.67 12.48
N ILE A 170 -6.43 -11.69 12.50
CA ILE A 170 -6.83 -10.28 12.60
C ILE A 170 -7.56 -9.84 11.34
N LEU A 171 -7.03 -10.13 10.15
CA LEU A 171 -7.62 -9.64 8.91
C LEU A 171 -8.99 -10.24 8.62
N LEU A 172 -9.18 -11.56 8.81
CA LEU A 172 -10.50 -12.18 8.64
C LEU A 172 -11.48 -11.77 9.73
N THR A 173 -11.04 -11.66 10.98
CA THR A 173 -11.94 -11.21 12.06
C THR A 173 -12.44 -9.80 11.79
N THR A 174 -11.56 -8.86 11.41
CA THR A 174 -11.97 -7.48 11.14
C THR A 174 -12.87 -7.40 9.91
N SER A 175 -12.57 -8.12 8.83
CA SER A 175 -13.38 -8.06 7.61
C SER A 175 -14.72 -8.73 7.75
N ILE A 176 -14.82 -9.89 8.44
CA ILE A 176 -16.09 -10.61 8.58
C ILE A 176 -16.97 -9.97 9.66
N LEU A 177 -16.41 -9.65 10.85
CA LEU A 177 -17.21 -9.14 11.96
C LEU A 177 -17.52 -7.64 11.86
N PHE A 178 -16.70 -6.86 11.16
CA PHE A 178 -16.93 -5.42 11.06
C PHE A 178 -17.25 -4.99 9.64
N LEU A 179 -16.36 -5.26 8.66
CA LEU A 179 -16.56 -4.76 7.30
C LEU A 179 -17.81 -5.36 6.64
N LEU A 180 -18.00 -6.69 6.73
CA LEU A 180 -19.18 -7.34 6.15
C LEU A 180 -20.47 -6.85 6.81
N LEU A 181 -20.48 -6.70 8.16
CA LEU A 181 -21.64 -6.14 8.86
C LEU A 181 -21.89 -4.68 8.46
N ALA A 182 -20.84 -3.89 8.25
CA ALA A 182 -20.98 -2.53 7.76
C ALA A 182 -21.60 -2.48 6.35
N ILE A 183 -21.19 -3.38 5.45
CA ILE A 183 -21.75 -3.50 4.10
C ILE A 183 -23.23 -3.88 4.15
N ILE A 184 -23.59 -4.90 4.96
CA ILE A 184 -24.99 -5.33 5.17
C ILE A 184 -25.81 -4.17 5.75
N GLY A 185 -25.28 -3.49 6.77
CA GLY A 185 -25.93 -2.34 7.40
C GLY A 185 -26.14 -1.18 6.40
N THR A 186 -25.18 -0.91 5.54
CA THR A 186 -25.30 0.09 4.48
C THR A 186 -26.40 -0.29 3.49
N TRP A 187 -26.41 -1.54 3.02
CA TRP A 187 -27.46 -2.02 2.11
C TRP A 187 -28.85 -1.93 2.73
N TYR A 188 -28.98 -2.34 4.00
CA TYR A 188 -30.26 -2.26 4.72
C TYR A 188 -30.73 -0.82 4.91
N THR A 189 -29.82 0.12 5.20
CA THR A 189 -30.17 1.51 5.54
C THR A 189 -30.33 2.38 4.30
N ALA A 190 -29.39 2.31 3.35
CA ALA A 190 -29.37 3.16 2.16
C ALA A 190 -29.99 2.50 0.91
N GLY A 191 -30.33 1.20 0.96
CA GLY A 191 -30.90 0.44 -0.17
C GLY A 191 -29.91 0.20 -1.31
N THR A 192 -28.64 0.58 -1.16
CA THR A 192 -27.58 0.40 -2.16
C THR A 192 -26.22 0.20 -1.50
N VAL A 193 -25.31 -0.45 -2.24
CA VAL A 193 -23.90 -0.60 -1.88
C VAL A 193 -22.98 -0.01 -2.95
N ASP A 194 -23.53 0.70 -3.94
CA ASP A 194 -22.77 1.33 -5.03
C ASP A 194 -22.03 2.55 -4.52
N PHE A 195 -20.84 2.78 -5.08
CA PHE A 195 -20.10 4.00 -4.82
C PHE A 195 -20.70 5.18 -5.56
N ARG A 196 -21.09 6.23 -4.84
CA ARG A 196 -21.74 7.42 -5.40
C ARG A 196 -21.04 8.70 -4.96
N ALA A 197 -20.93 9.65 -5.88
CA ALA A 197 -20.48 11.00 -5.55
C ALA A 197 -21.40 11.62 -4.47
N GLY A 198 -20.80 12.22 -3.45
CA GLY A 198 -21.52 12.82 -2.33
C GLY A 198 -22.02 11.84 -1.25
N GLY A 199 -21.81 10.53 -1.45
CA GLY A 199 -22.23 9.48 -0.50
C GLY A 199 -23.57 8.85 -0.82
N VAL A 200 -23.98 7.84 -0.03
CA VAL A 200 -25.23 7.09 -0.20
C VAL A 200 -26.22 7.33 0.94
N PHE A 201 -25.77 7.90 2.07
CA PHE A 201 -26.62 8.21 3.21
C PHE A 201 -27.16 9.63 3.12
N ASP A 202 -28.44 9.79 3.49
CA ASP A 202 -29.05 11.10 3.67
C ASP A 202 -29.02 11.57 5.14
N GLN A 203 -29.46 12.79 5.41
CA GLN A 203 -29.46 13.38 6.76
C GLN A 203 -30.38 12.64 7.75
N SER A 204 -31.42 11.95 7.28
CA SER A 204 -32.32 11.16 8.14
C SER A 204 -31.64 9.90 8.67
N GLN A 205 -30.60 9.42 7.96
CA GLN A 205 -29.83 8.21 8.26
C GLN A 205 -28.54 8.50 9.07
N LYS A 206 -28.37 9.73 9.55
CA LYS A 206 -27.15 10.18 10.28
C LYS A 206 -26.78 9.29 11.46
N PHE A 207 -27.78 8.80 12.23
CA PHE A 207 -27.52 7.90 13.34
C PHE A 207 -26.95 6.55 12.87
N ALA A 208 -27.54 5.95 11.85
CA ALA A 208 -27.04 4.70 11.27
C ALA A 208 -25.63 4.89 10.70
N ALA A 209 -25.39 5.97 9.96
CA ALA A 209 -24.07 6.33 9.43
C ALA A 209 -23.04 6.47 10.56
N ALA A 210 -23.39 7.11 11.70
CA ALA A 210 -22.50 7.25 12.84
C ALA A 210 -22.12 5.90 13.49
N VAL A 211 -23.00 4.89 13.44
CA VAL A 211 -22.73 3.53 13.92
C VAL A 211 -21.92 2.73 12.91
N LEU A 212 -22.19 2.90 11.62
CA LEU A 212 -21.51 2.15 10.56
C LEU A 212 -20.08 2.63 10.31
N LEU A 213 -19.77 3.90 10.51
CA LEU A 213 -18.42 4.44 10.26
C LEU A 213 -17.32 3.72 11.06
N PRO A 214 -17.44 3.50 12.38
CA PRO A 214 -16.45 2.70 13.12
C PRO A 214 -16.33 1.26 12.61
N LEU A 215 -17.43 0.64 12.18
CA LEU A 215 -17.41 -0.70 11.62
C LEU A 215 -16.59 -0.73 10.31
N TYR A 216 -16.71 0.28 9.46
CA TYR A 216 -15.86 0.40 8.27
C TYR A 216 -14.39 0.62 8.62
N ILE A 217 -14.09 1.60 9.48
CA ILE A 217 -12.70 1.97 9.80
C ILE A 217 -11.95 0.82 10.47
N PHE A 218 -12.58 0.10 11.40
CA PHE A 218 -11.99 -1.09 12.03
C PHE A 218 -12.09 -2.34 11.15
N GLY A 219 -13.16 -2.45 10.36
CA GLY A 219 -13.38 -3.55 9.43
C GLY A 219 -12.39 -3.58 8.28
N ILE A 220 -11.93 -2.41 7.83
CA ILE A 220 -10.84 -2.30 6.86
C ILE A 220 -9.49 -2.53 7.59
N GLY A 221 -9.34 -3.67 8.24
CA GLY A 221 -8.16 -4.04 9.04
C GLY A 221 -6.84 -3.96 8.28
N LYS A 222 -6.87 -4.03 6.92
CA LYS A 222 -5.67 -3.84 6.08
C LYS A 222 -5.10 -2.41 6.16
N ALA A 223 -5.86 -1.42 6.59
CA ALA A 223 -5.35 -0.07 6.88
C ALA A 223 -4.48 -0.01 8.16
N ALA A 224 -4.46 -1.09 8.94
CA ALA A 224 -3.62 -1.27 10.12
C ALA A 224 -3.74 -0.15 11.17
N ILE A 225 -4.92 0.42 11.34
CA ILE A 225 -5.20 1.37 12.42
C ILE A 225 -5.16 0.67 13.78
N MET A 226 -4.67 1.31 14.81
CA MET A 226 -4.70 0.76 16.17
C MET A 226 -6.15 0.69 16.69
N PRO A 227 -6.51 -0.42 17.36
CA PRO A 227 -5.67 -1.52 17.88
C PRO A 227 -5.42 -2.69 16.91
N PHE A 228 -5.99 -2.71 15.71
CA PHE A 228 -5.95 -3.85 14.77
C PHE A 228 -4.70 -3.89 13.86
N HIS A 229 -3.59 -3.27 14.27
CA HIS A 229 -2.35 -3.14 13.49
C HIS A 229 -1.37 -4.33 13.62
N ARG A 230 -1.51 -5.18 14.64
CA ARG A 230 -0.51 -6.20 15.04
C ARG A 230 -0.21 -7.25 13.96
N TRP A 231 -1.10 -7.47 13.02
CA TRP A 231 -0.88 -8.38 11.90
C TRP A 231 0.31 -7.93 11.03
N LEU A 232 0.53 -6.62 10.92
CA LEU A 232 1.52 -6.05 10.02
C LEU A 232 2.96 -6.34 10.48
N PRO A 233 3.40 -6.02 11.71
CA PRO A 233 4.70 -6.48 12.22
C PRO A 233 4.78 -8.01 12.37
N ALA A 234 3.70 -8.73 12.64
CA ALA A 234 3.71 -10.19 12.70
C ALA A 234 4.01 -10.84 11.34
N ALA A 235 3.63 -10.20 10.23
CA ALA A 235 3.94 -10.65 8.87
C ALA A 235 5.41 -10.46 8.47
N MET A 236 6.27 -9.82 9.30
CA MET A 236 7.69 -9.58 8.97
C MET A 236 8.56 -10.85 9.00
N VAL A 237 8.01 -11.98 9.36
CA VAL A 237 8.61 -13.31 9.22
C VAL A 237 8.74 -13.76 7.76
N ALA A 238 7.98 -13.15 6.85
CA ALA A 238 7.99 -13.46 5.42
C ALA A 238 9.31 -13.03 4.75
N PRO A 239 9.68 -13.66 3.60
CA PRO A 239 10.76 -13.16 2.75
C PRO A 239 10.56 -11.68 2.37
N THR A 240 11.67 -10.96 2.15
CA THR A 240 11.57 -9.50 1.93
C THR A 240 10.74 -9.09 0.71
N PRO A 241 10.75 -9.79 -0.45
CA PRO A 241 9.83 -9.46 -1.55
C PRO A 241 8.35 -9.53 -1.16
N VAL A 242 7.98 -10.49 -0.26
CA VAL A 242 6.63 -10.54 0.33
C VAL A 242 6.37 -9.33 1.21
N SER A 243 7.33 -8.99 2.10
CA SER A 243 7.19 -7.80 2.95
C SER A 243 7.00 -6.53 2.11
N ALA A 244 7.74 -6.38 1.01
CA ALA A 244 7.59 -5.26 0.07
C ALA A 244 6.19 -5.24 -0.58
N LEU A 245 5.68 -6.39 -1.04
CA LEU A 245 4.33 -6.52 -1.58
C LEU A 245 3.27 -6.10 -0.56
N LEU A 246 3.37 -6.63 0.68
CA LEU A 246 2.40 -6.35 1.74
C LEU A 246 2.36 -4.88 2.11
N HIS A 247 3.53 -4.22 2.23
CA HIS A 247 3.66 -2.86 2.78
C HIS A 247 3.60 -1.75 1.73
N ALA A 248 3.96 -2.02 0.47
CA ALA A 248 4.08 -0.98 -0.53
C ALA A 248 3.09 -1.09 -1.68
N VAL A 249 2.70 -2.32 -2.08
CA VAL A 249 1.98 -2.54 -3.34
C VAL A 249 0.53 -2.94 -3.11
N ALA A 250 0.26 -3.97 -2.30
CA ALA A 250 -1.03 -4.65 -2.30
C ALA A 250 -1.83 -4.45 -1.00
N VAL A 251 -1.46 -5.14 0.09
CA VAL A 251 -2.38 -5.33 1.22
C VAL A 251 -2.71 -4.04 1.95
N VAL A 252 -1.69 -3.30 2.39
CA VAL A 252 -1.94 -2.04 3.12
C VAL A 252 -2.50 -0.95 2.22
N LYS A 253 -2.15 -0.98 0.90
CA LYS A 253 -2.69 -0.01 -0.05
C LYS A 253 -4.16 -0.27 -0.35
N ALA A 254 -4.55 -1.54 -0.49
CA ALA A 254 -5.97 -1.93 -0.55
C ALA A 254 -6.72 -1.44 0.69
N GLY A 255 -6.10 -1.48 1.88
CA GLY A 255 -6.69 -0.97 3.11
C GLY A 255 -6.97 0.54 3.05
N VAL A 256 -5.94 1.35 2.87
CA VAL A 256 -6.10 2.82 2.88
C VAL A 256 -6.85 3.35 1.66
N PHE A 257 -6.74 2.68 0.51
CA PHE A 257 -7.59 2.93 -0.66
C PHE A 257 -9.07 2.73 -0.30
N SER A 258 -9.42 1.61 0.33
CA SER A 258 -10.79 1.33 0.77
C SER A 258 -11.30 2.34 1.79
N VAL A 259 -10.44 2.80 2.72
CA VAL A 259 -10.80 3.87 3.67
C VAL A 259 -11.16 5.16 2.94
N LEU A 260 -10.28 5.64 2.04
CA LEU A 260 -10.56 6.83 1.24
C LEU A 260 -11.85 6.67 0.44
N LYS A 261 -12.01 5.54 -0.26
CA LYS A 261 -13.17 5.26 -1.09
C LYS A 261 -14.48 5.23 -0.30
N VAL A 262 -14.48 4.58 0.86
CA VAL A 262 -15.65 4.52 1.75
C VAL A 262 -15.98 5.91 2.32
N CYS A 263 -15.00 6.63 2.85
CA CYS A 263 -15.23 7.98 3.39
C CYS A 263 -15.81 8.92 2.33
N THR A 264 -15.33 8.81 1.08
CA THR A 264 -15.72 9.72 0.00
C THR A 264 -17.04 9.33 -0.67
N TYR A 265 -17.21 8.04 -1.02
CA TYR A 265 -18.32 7.59 -1.88
C TYR A 265 -19.46 6.88 -1.14
N ILE A 266 -19.26 6.49 0.13
CA ILE A 266 -20.31 5.90 0.95
C ILE A 266 -20.85 6.91 1.95
N PHE A 267 -20.00 7.61 2.65
CA PHE A 267 -20.44 8.62 3.63
C PHE A 267 -20.62 10.00 2.99
N GLY A 268 -19.73 10.39 2.06
CA GLY A 268 -19.63 11.75 1.57
C GLY A 268 -19.10 12.71 2.64
N PHE A 269 -18.37 13.75 2.25
CA PHE A 269 -17.70 14.62 3.22
C PHE A 269 -18.65 15.53 4.00
N ASP A 270 -19.78 15.92 3.39
CA ASP A 270 -20.79 16.74 4.06
C ASP A 270 -21.41 16.02 5.27
N LEU A 271 -21.73 14.74 5.13
CA LEU A 271 -22.24 13.93 6.24
C LEU A 271 -21.10 13.55 7.19
N LEU A 272 -19.98 13.08 6.63
CA LEU A 272 -18.83 12.61 7.41
C LEU A 272 -18.35 13.65 8.43
N GLY A 273 -18.23 14.92 8.02
CA GLY A 273 -17.83 16.02 8.89
C GLY A 273 -18.81 16.33 10.03
N GLN A 274 -20.05 15.84 9.94
CA GLN A 274 -21.09 16.07 10.93
C GLN A 274 -21.29 14.91 11.92
N LEU A 275 -20.60 13.77 11.69
CA LEU A 275 -20.74 12.60 12.55
C LEU A 275 -19.83 12.74 13.80
N PRO A 276 -20.37 12.52 15.02
CA PRO A 276 -19.54 12.59 16.24
C PRO A 276 -18.47 11.49 16.27
N THR A 277 -18.75 10.35 15.63
CA THR A 277 -17.80 9.22 15.51
C THR A 277 -16.62 9.54 14.60
N THR A 278 -16.76 10.45 13.65
CA THR A 278 -15.66 10.92 12.79
C THR A 278 -14.56 11.57 13.62
N GLU A 279 -14.92 12.45 14.54
CA GLU A 279 -13.94 13.14 15.39
C GLU A 279 -13.19 12.16 16.29
N PHE A 280 -13.89 11.23 16.92
CA PHE A 280 -13.26 10.18 17.71
C PHE A 280 -12.26 9.34 16.90
N LEU A 281 -12.66 8.89 15.71
CA LEU A 281 -11.79 8.08 14.83
C LEU A 281 -10.61 8.88 14.27
N LEU A 282 -10.81 10.16 14.02
CA LEU A 282 -9.78 11.09 13.57
C LEU A 282 -8.66 11.22 14.60
N TYR A 283 -9.01 11.46 15.88
CA TYR A 283 -8.00 11.50 16.95
C TYR A 283 -7.38 10.14 17.24
N LEU A 284 -8.12 9.04 17.09
CA LEU A 284 -7.57 7.69 17.20
C LEU A 284 -6.54 7.41 16.08
N ALA A 285 -6.83 7.87 14.86
CA ALA A 285 -5.87 7.78 13.75
C ALA A 285 -4.63 8.65 14.04
N GLY A 286 -4.79 9.86 14.55
CA GLY A 286 -3.70 10.72 15.00
C GLY A 286 -2.85 10.09 16.11
N ALA A 287 -3.49 9.48 17.10
CA ALA A 287 -2.79 8.73 18.15
C ALA A 287 -2.00 7.55 17.56
N SER A 288 -2.58 6.83 16.58
CA SER A 288 -1.90 5.73 15.87
C SER A 288 -0.64 6.22 15.14
N VAL A 289 -0.66 7.43 14.55
CA VAL A 289 0.52 8.06 13.92
C VAL A 289 1.68 8.17 14.90
N ILE A 290 1.45 8.72 16.09
CA ILE A 290 2.50 8.97 17.10
C ILE A 290 2.93 7.68 17.77
N ILE A 291 2.00 6.85 18.24
CA ILE A 291 2.32 5.62 18.96
C ILE A 291 3.13 4.69 18.07
N ALA A 292 2.74 4.51 16.81
CA ALA A 292 3.49 3.67 15.88
C ALA A 292 4.90 4.22 15.60
N SER A 293 5.07 5.55 15.49
CA SER A 293 6.39 6.18 15.32
C SER A 293 7.28 5.97 16.55
N LEU A 294 6.74 6.08 17.77
CA LEU A 294 7.48 5.82 19.01
C LEU A 294 7.88 4.34 19.13
N VAL A 295 6.99 3.42 18.74
CA VAL A 295 7.32 1.99 18.74
C VAL A 295 8.39 1.68 17.68
N ALA A 296 8.31 2.31 16.49
CA ALA A 296 9.33 2.15 15.44
C ALA A 296 10.73 2.54 15.94
N MET A 297 10.86 3.61 16.72
CA MET A 297 12.14 4.04 17.30
C MET A 297 12.79 2.97 18.20
N ARG A 298 12.00 2.14 18.85
CA ARG A 298 12.48 1.11 19.78
C ARG A 298 12.85 -0.22 19.12
N GLN A 299 12.50 -0.39 17.83
CA GLN A 299 12.80 -1.63 17.11
C GLN A 299 14.26 -1.61 16.62
N ASP A 300 15.07 -2.61 16.98
CA ASP A 300 16.40 -2.80 16.40
C ASP A 300 16.32 -3.59 15.08
N ASN A 301 15.40 -4.54 14.98
CA ASN A 301 15.19 -5.26 13.72
C ASN A 301 14.67 -4.31 12.64
N LEU A 302 15.40 -4.23 11.50
CA LEU A 302 15.13 -3.28 10.44
C LEU A 302 13.72 -3.47 9.84
N LYS A 303 13.31 -4.70 9.53
CA LYS A 303 11.97 -4.98 8.97
C LYS A 303 10.85 -4.63 9.95
N ALA A 304 11.03 -4.91 11.25
CA ALA A 304 10.07 -4.54 12.28
C ALA A 304 9.94 -3.02 12.41
N ARG A 305 11.05 -2.27 12.38
CA ARG A 305 11.07 -0.81 12.36
C ARG A 305 10.28 -0.27 11.17
N LEU A 306 10.53 -0.79 9.97
CA LEU A 306 9.85 -0.39 8.75
C LEU A 306 8.35 -0.73 8.80
N ALA A 307 7.95 -1.82 9.44
CA ALA A 307 6.55 -2.20 9.63
C ALA A 307 5.80 -1.20 10.52
N TYR A 308 6.32 -0.85 11.69
CA TYR A 308 5.70 0.17 12.55
C TYR A 308 5.72 1.56 11.90
N SER A 309 6.80 1.90 11.20
CA SER A 309 6.82 3.10 10.35
C SER A 309 5.71 3.06 9.29
N THR A 310 5.35 1.90 8.75
CA THR A 310 4.22 1.77 7.82
C THR A 310 2.88 1.99 8.53
N VAL A 311 2.65 1.41 9.72
CA VAL A 311 1.44 1.68 10.53
C VAL A 311 1.23 3.18 10.71
N SER A 312 2.28 3.91 11.09
CA SER A 312 2.24 5.37 11.20
C SER A 312 1.81 6.02 9.89
N GLN A 313 2.47 5.71 8.76
CA GLN A 313 2.20 6.36 7.47
C GLN A 313 0.81 6.01 6.89
N LEU A 314 0.27 4.82 7.14
CA LEU A 314 -1.10 4.48 6.76
C LEU A 314 -2.12 5.30 7.54
N SER A 315 -1.83 5.56 8.81
CA SER A 315 -2.67 6.40 9.66
C SER A 315 -2.69 7.87 9.17
N TYR A 316 -1.64 8.38 8.48
CA TYR A 316 -1.69 9.67 7.79
C TYR A 316 -2.80 9.71 6.74
N ILE A 317 -2.95 8.66 5.94
CA ILE A 317 -3.99 8.57 4.91
C ILE A 317 -5.38 8.50 5.56
N THR A 318 -5.50 7.73 6.64
CA THR A 318 -6.76 7.64 7.41
C THR A 318 -7.15 8.97 8.03
N VAL A 319 -6.16 9.74 8.58
CA VAL A 319 -6.39 11.11 9.04
C VAL A 319 -6.89 11.98 7.88
N GLY A 320 -6.22 11.93 6.71
CA GLY A 320 -6.63 12.68 5.53
C GLY A 320 -8.06 12.39 5.08
N ALA A 321 -8.47 11.11 5.12
CA ALA A 321 -9.84 10.71 4.78
C ALA A 321 -10.88 11.21 5.79
N LEU A 322 -10.56 11.16 7.10
CA LEU A 322 -11.48 11.53 8.19
C LEU A 322 -11.53 13.04 8.45
N LEU A 323 -10.60 13.85 7.92
CA LEU A 323 -10.69 15.32 7.95
C LEU A 323 -11.88 15.84 7.13
N ALA A 324 -12.44 15.03 6.25
CA ALA A 324 -13.63 15.33 5.45
C ALA A 324 -13.51 16.65 4.67
N ASN A 325 -12.32 16.93 4.13
CA ASN A 325 -12.06 18.08 3.25
C ASN A 325 -11.23 17.68 2.02
N SER A 326 -11.25 18.52 1.00
CA SER A 326 -10.59 18.26 -0.28
C SER A 326 -9.08 18.11 -0.14
N ALA A 327 -8.42 18.95 0.66
CA ALA A 327 -6.98 18.88 0.88
C ALA A 327 -6.56 17.55 1.56
N GLY A 328 -7.37 17.03 2.50
CA GLY A 328 -7.13 15.75 3.17
C GLY A 328 -7.26 14.57 2.22
N ALA A 329 -8.28 14.55 1.37
CA ALA A 329 -8.46 13.52 0.36
C ALA A 329 -7.35 13.56 -0.70
N LEU A 330 -6.99 14.76 -1.18
CA LEU A 330 -5.88 14.99 -2.11
C LEU A 330 -4.56 14.47 -1.54
N GLY A 331 -4.21 14.94 -0.33
CA GLY A 331 -3.00 14.52 0.36
C GLY A 331 -2.97 13.01 0.63
N GLY A 332 -4.11 12.43 1.04
CA GLY A 332 -4.28 10.98 1.25
C GLY A 332 -4.08 10.18 -0.02
N ALA A 333 -4.72 10.56 -1.13
CA ALA A 333 -4.59 9.92 -2.43
C ALA A 333 -3.14 9.99 -2.96
N MET A 334 -2.52 11.18 -2.93
CA MET A 334 -1.11 11.34 -3.29
C MET A 334 -0.18 10.50 -2.40
N HIS A 335 -0.50 10.41 -1.09
CA HIS A 335 0.32 9.64 -0.15
C HIS A 335 0.30 8.13 -0.43
N ILE A 336 -0.75 7.60 -1.07
CA ILE A 336 -0.78 6.20 -1.53
C ILE A 336 0.43 5.92 -2.43
N GLY A 337 0.65 6.77 -3.45
CA GLY A 337 1.74 6.61 -4.40
C GLY A 337 3.11 6.92 -3.81
N MET A 338 3.25 8.08 -3.19
CA MET A 338 4.53 8.55 -2.67
C MET A 338 5.08 7.64 -1.56
N HIS A 339 4.19 7.17 -0.66
CA HIS A 339 4.55 6.19 0.34
C HIS A 339 4.89 4.81 -0.27
N ALA A 340 4.22 4.41 -1.37
CA ALA A 340 4.53 3.15 -2.04
C ALA A 340 5.99 3.11 -2.51
N PHE A 341 6.44 4.14 -3.23
CA PHE A 341 7.83 4.24 -3.71
C PHE A 341 8.84 4.34 -2.57
N GLY A 342 8.59 5.16 -1.56
CA GLY A 342 9.47 5.27 -0.40
C GLY A 342 9.62 3.96 0.36
N LYS A 343 8.51 3.29 0.66
CA LYS A 343 8.53 2.04 1.42
C LYS A 343 9.11 0.87 0.66
N ILE A 344 8.76 0.72 -0.62
CA ILE A 344 9.32 -0.38 -1.41
C ILE A 344 10.84 -0.26 -1.51
N THR A 345 11.37 0.96 -1.68
CA THR A 345 12.82 1.23 -1.68
C THR A 345 13.46 0.79 -0.37
N LEU A 346 12.88 1.17 0.78
CA LEU A 346 13.42 0.80 2.09
C LEU A 346 13.38 -0.72 2.34
N PHE A 347 12.28 -1.40 1.96
CA PHE A 347 12.21 -2.85 2.07
C PHE A 347 13.16 -3.57 1.11
N PHE A 348 13.32 -3.08 -0.11
CA PHE A 348 14.29 -3.64 -1.04
C PHE A 348 15.72 -3.50 -0.51
N CYS A 349 16.07 -2.36 0.08
CA CYS A 349 17.35 -2.18 0.74
C CYS A 349 17.53 -3.14 1.94
N ALA A 350 16.49 -3.31 2.77
CA ALA A 350 16.55 -4.25 3.89
C ALA A 350 16.81 -5.69 3.44
N GLY A 351 16.16 -6.12 2.34
CA GLY A 351 16.41 -7.44 1.79
C GLY A 351 17.75 -7.56 1.05
N ALA A 352 18.21 -6.50 0.39
CA ALA A 352 19.54 -6.45 -0.21
C ALA A 352 20.64 -6.61 0.85
N ILE A 353 20.50 -5.93 1.99
CA ILE A 353 21.40 -6.08 3.14
C ILE A 353 21.37 -7.52 3.66
N MET A 354 20.18 -8.11 3.81
CA MET A 354 20.05 -9.50 4.28
C MET A 354 20.74 -10.49 3.34
N VAL A 355 20.56 -10.35 2.02
CA VAL A 355 21.16 -11.27 1.03
C VAL A 355 22.69 -11.12 0.96
N ALA A 356 23.22 -9.89 1.04
CA ALA A 356 24.65 -9.63 0.85
C ALA A 356 25.48 -9.74 2.14
N SER A 357 24.89 -9.42 3.31
CA SER A 357 25.62 -9.34 4.58
C SER A 357 25.02 -10.18 5.72
N HIS A 358 23.84 -10.80 5.51
CA HIS A 358 23.09 -11.57 6.52
C HIS A 358 22.74 -10.76 7.80
N LYS A 359 22.78 -9.42 7.74
CA LYS A 359 22.45 -8.54 8.85
C LYS A 359 20.96 -8.18 8.82
N THR A 360 20.33 -8.20 9.99
CA THR A 360 18.91 -7.85 10.19
C THR A 360 18.72 -6.76 11.23
N GLU A 361 19.64 -6.67 12.19
CA GLU A 361 19.59 -5.71 13.28
C GLU A 361 20.34 -4.43 12.90
N ILE A 362 19.78 -3.28 13.22
CA ILE A 362 20.31 -1.96 12.85
C ILE A 362 21.62 -1.68 13.59
N SER A 363 21.75 -2.19 14.81
CA SER A 363 22.99 -2.13 15.60
C SER A 363 24.19 -2.73 14.88
N ASP A 364 23.97 -3.73 14.01
CA ASP A 364 25.03 -4.42 13.26
C ASP A 364 25.39 -3.75 11.91
N MET A 365 24.68 -2.66 11.53
CA MET A 365 24.81 -2.04 10.22
C MET A 365 25.85 -0.90 10.15
N HIS A 366 26.66 -0.71 11.19
CA HIS A 366 27.72 0.29 11.20
C HIS A 366 28.75 0.00 10.10
N GLY A 367 29.18 1.03 9.37
CA GLY A 367 30.19 0.91 8.32
C GLY A 367 29.70 0.22 7.02
N LEU A 368 28.51 -0.36 7.02
CA LEU A 368 27.99 -1.15 5.89
C LEU A 368 27.85 -0.32 4.59
N GLY A 369 27.67 1.00 4.68
CA GLY A 369 27.58 1.89 3.52
C GLY A 369 28.85 1.95 2.68
N ARG A 370 30.00 1.60 3.25
CA ARG A 370 31.26 1.51 2.48
C ARG A 370 31.34 0.21 1.67
N ARG A 371 30.65 -0.83 2.09
CA ARG A 371 30.57 -2.14 1.41
C ARG A 371 29.39 -2.23 0.46
N MET A 372 28.28 -1.53 0.78
CA MET A 372 27.02 -1.49 0.03
C MET A 372 26.59 -0.04 -0.26
N PRO A 373 27.41 0.74 -1.02
CA PRO A 373 27.16 2.17 -1.20
C PRO A 373 25.87 2.48 -1.95
N VAL A 374 25.53 1.70 -2.98
CA VAL A 374 24.30 1.90 -3.76
C VAL A 374 23.07 1.59 -2.93
N THR A 375 23.08 0.48 -2.19
CA THR A 375 21.99 0.10 -1.30
C THR A 375 21.75 1.14 -0.21
N MET A 376 22.82 1.64 0.44
CA MET A 376 22.70 2.65 1.50
C MET A 376 22.31 4.03 0.97
N ALA A 377 22.76 4.42 -0.23
CA ALA A 377 22.31 5.65 -0.89
C ALA A 377 20.82 5.58 -1.25
N ALA A 378 20.35 4.44 -1.78
CA ALA A 378 18.93 4.22 -2.04
C ALA A 378 18.10 4.23 -0.74
N PHE A 379 18.62 3.64 0.35
CA PHE A 379 17.98 3.70 1.67
C PHE A 379 17.84 5.14 2.16
N PHE A 380 18.87 5.96 1.98
CA PHE A 380 18.84 7.39 2.32
C PHE A 380 17.75 8.13 1.54
N ILE A 381 17.69 7.94 0.22
CA ILE A 381 16.67 8.57 -0.65
C ILE A 381 15.25 8.13 -0.24
N GLY A 382 15.03 6.82 -0.04
CA GLY A 382 13.75 6.29 0.43
C GLY A 382 13.37 6.86 1.80
N SER A 383 14.35 7.05 2.69
CA SER A 383 14.14 7.67 4.01
C SER A 383 13.68 9.12 3.88
N LEU A 384 14.31 9.93 3.04
CA LEU A 384 13.89 11.32 2.79
C LEU A 384 12.44 11.39 2.30
N SER A 385 12.04 10.47 1.40
CA SER A 385 10.68 10.40 0.90
C SER A 385 9.67 10.07 2.01
N ILE A 386 9.97 9.11 2.89
CA ILE A 386 9.06 8.75 4.02
C ILE A 386 9.01 9.85 5.08
N ILE A 387 10.11 10.51 5.35
CA ILE A 387 10.17 11.65 6.28
C ILE A 387 9.35 12.83 5.75
N GLY A 388 9.33 13.01 4.43
CA GLY A 388 8.70 14.15 3.77
C GLY A 388 9.68 15.33 3.62
N LEU A 389 10.95 15.04 3.37
CA LEU A 389 11.98 16.03 3.09
C LEU A 389 12.35 16.04 1.61
N PRO A 390 12.62 17.21 1.01
CA PRO A 390 13.20 17.30 -0.31
C PRO A 390 14.53 16.55 -0.42
N PRO A 391 14.84 15.90 -1.54
CA PRO A 391 14.08 15.75 -2.77
C PRO A 391 13.20 14.47 -2.80
N GLY A 392 12.50 14.13 -1.74
CA GLY A 392 11.63 12.98 -1.66
C GLY A 392 10.16 13.32 -1.93
N GLY A 393 9.48 12.53 -2.77
CA GLY A 393 8.09 12.78 -3.19
C GLY A 393 7.10 12.93 -2.04
N GLY A 394 7.31 12.22 -0.92
CA GLY A 394 6.46 12.33 0.27
C GLY A 394 6.29 13.73 0.85
N THR A 395 7.15 14.68 0.46
CA THR A 395 7.03 16.11 0.83
C THR A 395 5.68 16.68 0.40
N TRP A 396 5.25 16.41 -0.84
CA TRP A 396 4.01 16.98 -1.38
C TRP A 396 2.76 16.44 -0.68
N SER A 397 2.66 15.12 -0.52
CA SER A 397 1.49 14.53 0.12
C SER A 397 1.36 14.96 1.58
N LYS A 398 2.46 15.06 2.32
CA LYS A 398 2.45 15.55 3.70
C LYS A 398 2.11 17.02 3.78
N TRP A 399 2.56 17.82 2.83
CA TRP A 399 2.22 19.23 2.72
C TRP A 399 0.69 19.42 2.62
N TYR A 400 0.02 18.69 1.71
CA TYR A 400 -1.44 18.76 1.60
C TYR A 400 -2.16 18.25 2.85
N LEU A 401 -1.66 17.18 3.48
CA LEU A 401 -2.23 16.70 4.74
C LEU A 401 -2.10 17.71 5.88
N MET A 402 -1.01 18.48 5.94
CA MET A 402 -0.87 19.57 6.92
C MET A 402 -1.83 20.73 6.62
N ILE A 403 -1.96 21.14 5.37
CA ILE A 403 -2.96 22.14 4.96
C ILE A 403 -4.36 21.69 5.38
N ALA A 404 -4.71 20.43 5.12
CA ALA A 404 -6.01 19.87 5.47
C ALA A 404 -6.33 19.97 6.96
N THR A 405 -5.33 19.81 7.83
CA THR A 405 -5.54 19.96 9.28
C THR A 405 -5.78 21.40 9.69
N ILE A 406 -5.18 22.38 8.98
CA ILE A 406 -5.40 23.81 9.21
C ILE A 406 -6.80 24.20 8.74
N GLU A 407 -7.20 23.78 7.53
CA GLU A 407 -8.53 24.06 6.98
C GLU A 407 -9.67 23.46 7.83
N ALA A 408 -9.42 22.33 8.50
CA ALA A 408 -10.36 21.70 9.41
C ALA A 408 -10.32 22.27 10.86
N ASP A 409 -9.53 23.29 11.15
CA ASP A 409 -9.28 23.81 12.51
C ASP A 409 -8.79 22.75 13.51
N LYS A 410 -8.07 21.74 13.02
CA LYS A 410 -7.54 20.62 13.83
C LYS A 410 -6.01 20.77 14.06
N LEU A 411 -5.57 21.89 14.63
CA LEU A 411 -4.14 22.23 14.83
C LEU A 411 -3.37 21.17 15.64
N ILE A 412 -4.04 20.47 16.57
CA ILE A 412 -3.43 19.35 17.32
C ILE A 412 -2.96 18.26 16.36
N LEU A 413 -3.72 17.94 15.32
CA LEU A 413 -3.33 16.94 14.33
C LEU A 413 -2.17 17.42 13.45
N MET A 414 -2.10 18.72 13.13
CA MET A 414 -0.93 19.28 12.46
C MET A 414 0.34 19.03 13.30
N VAL A 415 0.29 19.33 14.60
CA VAL A 415 1.42 19.08 15.52
C VAL A 415 1.75 17.57 15.56
N VAL A 416 0.74 16.69 15.59
CA VAL A 416 0.92 15.25 15.55
C VAL A 416 1.66 14.81 14.28
N LEU A 417 1.25 15.29 13.09
CA LEU A 417 1.88 14.96 11.81
C LEU A 417 3.32 15.48 11.74
N MET A 418 3.57 16.71 12.22
CA MET A 418 4.92 17.29 12.29
C MET A 418 5.82 16.50 13.26
N ALA A 419 5.33 16.21 14.46
CA ALA A 419 6.08 15.44 15.46
C ALA A 419 6.43 14.04 14.94
N SER A 420 5.49 13.37 14.27
CA SER A 420 5.77 12.08 13.61
C SER A 420 6.83 12.19 12.52
N SER A 421 6.84 13.27 11.72
CA SER A 421 7.89 13.51 10.72
C SER A 421 9.26 13.69 11.37
N LEU A 422 9.35 14.40 12.50
CA LEU A 422 10.58 14.51 13.29
C LEU A 422 11.03 13.14 13.86
N LEU A 423 10.09 12.33 14.35
CA LEU A 423 10.38 10.97 14.78
C LEU A 423 10.89 10.10 13.62
N ASN A 424 10.35 10.27 12.40
CA ASN A 424 10.84 9.56 11.21
C ASN A 424 12.31 9.91 10.93
N ILE A 425 12.73 11.16 11.10
CA ILE A 425 14.15 11.56 11.02
C ILE A 425 14.96 10.76 12.04
N ALA A 426 14.51 10.75 13.29
CA ALA A 426 15.24 10.13 14.39
C ALA A 426 15.45 8.62 14.23
N TYR A 427 14.53 7.91 13.57
CA TYR A 427 14.68 6.44 13.44
C TYR A 427 15.08 5.94 12.04
N LEU A 428 14.99 6.76 10.96
CA LEU A 428 15.41 6.35 9.61
C LEU A 428 16.80 6.86 9.25
N LEU A 429 17.09 8.15 9.43
CA LEU A 429 18.36 8.74 8.99
C LEU A 429 19.60 8.23 9.70
N PRO A 430 19.58 7.85 11.00
CA PRO A 430 20.76 7.28 11.63
C PRO A 430 21.28 6.01 10.96
N ILE A 431 20.43 5.26 10.25
CA ILE A 431 20.83 4.00 9.59
C ILE A 431 21.86 4.26 8.47
N PRO A 432 21.55 5.02 7.40
CA PRO A 432 22.52 5.29 6.35
C PRO A 432 23.68 6.17 6.84
N ILE A 433 23.43 7.12 7.78
CA ILE A 433 24.49 7.98 8.33
C ILE A 433 25.55 7.12 9.03
N LYS A 434 25.16 6.24 9.95
CA LYS A 434 26.08 5.33 10.64
C LYS A 434 26.71 4.33 9.67
N GLY A 435 25.95 3.88 8.65
CA GLY A 435 26.44 3.03 7.60
C GLY A 435 27.66 3.63 6.86
N PHE A 436 27.63 4.94 6.56
CA PHE A 436 28.72 5.61 5.87
C PHE A 436 29.82 6.15 6.79
N LEU A 437 29.45 6.73 7.95
CA LEU A 437 30.40 7.50 8.77
C LEU A 437 31.08 6.66 9.84
N TYR A 438 30.45 5.61 10.35
CA TYR A 438 31.05 4.78 11.39
C TYR A 438 32.01 3.73 10.82
N PRO A 439 33.01 3.30 11.59
CA PRO A 439 33.87 2.19 11.18
C PRO A 439 33.05 0.88 11.12
N ASP A 440 33.39 0.04 10.16
CA ASP A 440 32.86 -1.33 10.09
C ASP A 440 33.58 -2.21 11.13
N PRO A 441 32.88 -2.74 12.13
CA PRO A 441 33.49 -3.59 13.15
C PRO A 441 34.01 -4.91 12.56
N ASP A 442 33.46 -5.37 11.43
CA ASP A 442 33.87 -6.61 10.75
C ASP A 442 35.05 -6.38 9.78
N ALA A 443 35.54 -5.15 9.64
CA ALA A 443 36.63 -4.80 8.73
C ALA A 443 38.04 -5.16 9.24
N GLN A 444 38.17 -6.10 10.18
CA GLN A 444 39.47 -6.64 10.60
C GLN A 444 40.02 -7.57 9.53
N GLY A 445 40.86 -7.00 8.65
CA GLY A 445 41.51 -7.73 7.57
C GLY A 445 41.21 -7.17 6.18
N ALA A 446 41.94 -7.65 5.18
CA ALA A 446 42.06 -7.10 3.82
C ALA A 446 40.78 -7.07 2.94
N ASP A 447 39.60 -7.33 3.47
CA ASP A 447 38.37 -7.46 2.66
C ASP A 447 37.48 -6.18 2.71
N LYS A 448 38.06 -5.06 2.21
CA LYS A 448 37.34 -3.80 1.95
C LYS A 448 36.55 -3.81 0.64
N LYS A 449 36.30 -4.98 0.04
CA LYS A 449 35.65 -5.06 -1.26
C LYS A 449 34.17 -4.65 -1.16
N VAL A 450 33.72 -3.85 -2.14
CA VAL A 450 32.30 -3.57 -2.35
C VAL A 450 31.57 -4.87 -2.64
N ARG A 451 30.53 -5.18 -1.86
CA ARG A 451 29.74 -6.40 -1.97
C ARG A 451 28.27 -6.04 -1.91
N GLU A 452 27.71 -5.69 -3.05
CA GLU A 452 26.31 -5.36 -3.21
C GLU A 452 25.43 -6.62 -3.37
N ALA A 453 24.12 -6.43 -3.31
CA ALA A 453 23.13 -7.46 -3.61
C ALA A 453 23.20 -7.89 -5.09
N PRO A 454 22.56 -9.02 -5.48
CA PRO A 454 22.46 -9.44 -6.87
C PRO A 454 21.94 -8.33 -7.79
N LEU A 455 22.48 -8.25 -9.01
CA LEU A 455 22.19 -7.17 -9.95
C LEU A 455 20.70 -6.88 -10.18
N PRO A 456 19.80 -7.88 -10.35
CA PRO A 456 18.38 -7.60 -10.52
C PRO A 456 17.77 -6.85 -9.31
N SER A 457 18.17 -7.22 -8.08
CA SER A 457 17.72 -6.53 -6.86
C SER A 457 18.28 -5.11 -6.79
N LEU A 458 19.53 -4.91 -7.21
CA LEU A 458 20.18 -3.61 -7.23
C LEU A 458 19.52 -2.65 -8.24
N ILE A 459 19.18 -3.14 -9.44
CA ILE A 459 18.43 -2.38 -10.43
C ILE A 459 17.06 -1.98 -9.87
N ALA A 460 16.34 -2.92 -9.28
CA ALA A 460 15.00 -2.67 -8.75
C ALA A 460 14.98 -1.62 -7.64
N LEU A 461 15.89 -1.71 -6.66
CA LEU A 461 15.97 -0.72 -5.58
C LEU A 461 16.41 0.67 -6.08
N SER A 462 17.29 0.71 -7.08
CA SER A 462 17.74 1.96 -7.71
C SER A 462 16.62 2.64 -8.48
N LEU A 463 15.80 1.88 -9.22
CA LEU A 463 14.64 2.39 -9.95
C LEU A 463 13.58 2.96 -8.99
N THR A 464 13.32 2.29 -7.87
CA THR A 464 12.35 2.80 -6.88
C THR A 464 12.87 4.01 -6.12
N ALA A 465 14.18 4.09 -5.83
CA ALA A 465 14.82 5.27 -5.26
C ALA A 465 14.76 6.47 -6.24
N LEU A 466 15.05 6.22 -7.52
CA LEU A 466 14.86 7.23 -8.57
C LEU A 466 13.39 7.69 -8.64
N GLY A 467 12.44 6.76 -8.52
CA GLY A 467 11.01 7.07 -8.46
C GLY A 467 10.64 8.02 -7.31
N CYS A 468 11.29 7.90 -6.15
CA CYS A 468 11.11 8.85 -5.04
C CYS A 468 11.52 10.29 -5.42
N ILE A 469 12.61 10.43 -6.19
CA ILE A 469 13.10 11.74 -6.68
C ILE A 469 12.19 12.26 -7.80
N VAL A 470 11.83 11.40 -8.75
CA VAL A 470 10.94 11.76 -9.87
C VAL A 470 9.60 12.29 -9.35
N LEU A 471 9.00 11.62 -8.36
CA LEU A 471 7.76 12.07 -7.74
C LEU A 471 7.89 13.39 -6.96
N PHE A 472 9.10 13.80 -6.59
CA PHE A 472 9.34 15.13 -6.02
C PHE A 472 9.45 16.20 -7.12
N VAL A 473 10.23 15.92 -8.17
CA VAL A 473 10.50 16.88 -9.25
C VAL A 473 9.30 17.04 -10.19
N TYR A 474 8.58 15.94 -10.43
CA TYR A 474 7.43 15.89 -11.32
C TYR A 474 6.25 15.16 -10.67
N PRO A 475 5.60 15.76 -9.65
CA PRO A 475 4.43 15.18 -8.99
C PRO A 475 3.15 15.27 -9.82
N GLN A 476 3.18 16.03 -10.93
CA GLN A 476 2.01 16.45 -11.70
C GLN A 476 1.06 15.32 -12.09
N PRO A 477 1.49 14.17 -12.64
CA PRO A 477 0.54 13.11 -13.04
C PRO A 477 -0.21 12.51 -11.84
N LEU A 478 0.46 12.40 -10.68
CA LEU A 478 -0.15 11.90 -9.47
C LEU A 478 -1.12 12.93 -8.87
N TYR A 479 -0.75 14.19 -8.91
CA TYR A 479 -1.58 15.32 -8.48
C TYR A 479 -2.84 15.44 -9.33
N GLU A 480 -2.74 15.38 -10.66
CA GLU A 480 -3.87 15.44 -11.58
C GLU A 480 -4.86 14.29 -11.35
N LEU A 481 -4.38 13.05 -11.24
CA LEU A 481 -5.25 11.92 -10.90
C LEU A 481 -5.96 12.10 -9.56
N ALA A 482 -5.25 12.63 -8.56
CA ALA A 482 -5.84 12.90 -7.24
C ALA A 482 -6.83 14.08 -7.30
N THR A 483 -6.63 15.06 -8.18
CA THR A 483 -7.59 16.16 -8.41
C THR A 483 -8.82 15.66 -9.18
N HIS A 484 -8.65 14.87 -10.22
CA HIS A 484 -9.77 14.25 -10.92
C HIS A 484 -10.59 13.33 -10.01
N PHE A 485 -9.96 12.68 -9.03
CA PHE A 485 -10.67 11.94 -7.99
C PHE A 485 -11.60 12.86 -7.18
N LEU A 486 -11.12 14.04 -6.77
CA LEU A 486 -11.97 15.01 -6.06
C LEU A 486 -13.15 15.48 -6.92
N GLU A 487 -12.89 15.74 -8.20
CA GLU A 487 -13.92 16.15 -9.16
C GLU A 487 -14.97 15.06 -9.32
N ALA A 488 -14.56 13.80 -9.54
CA ALA A 488 -15.45 12.64 -9.64
C ALA A 488 -16.28 12.39 -8.37
N ALA A 489 -15.75 12.79 -7.21
CA ALA A 489 -16.42 12.70 -5.92
C ALA A 489 -17.39 13.87 -5.65
N GLY A 490 -17.46 14.89 -6.52
CA GLY A 490 -18.26 16.07 -6.31
C GLY A 490 -17.68 17.07 -5.30
N LEU A 491 -16.37 17.04 -5.07
CA LEU A 491 -15.66 17.86 -4.08
C LEU A 491 -14.98 19.08 -4.74
N HIS A 492 -15.74 19.85 -5.53
CA HIS A 492 -15.21 21.05 -6.16
C HIS A 492 -14.99 22.16 -5.13
N GLY A 493 -13.75 22.62 -4.94
CA GLY A 493 -13.40 23.92 -4.35
C GLY A 493 -13.86 24.16 -2.91
N ARG A 494 -13.88 23.11 -2.08
CA ARG A 494 -14.13 23.23 -0.62
C ARG A 494 -12.89 22.96 0.20
#